data_c6e746a5b07366544d061813801d2d0d
#
_entry.id   c6e746a5b07366544d061813801d2d0d
#
_cell.length_a   1.000
_cell.length_b   1.000
_cell.length_c   1.000
_cell.angle_alpha   90.00
_cell.angle_beta   90.00
_cell.angle_gamma   90.00
#
_symmetry.space_group_name_H-M   'P 1'
#
loop_
_entity.id
_entity.type
_entity.pdbx_description
1 polymer ?
#
loop_
_entity_poly.entity_id
_entity_poly.type
_entity_poly.pdbx_seq_one_letter_code
_entity_poly.pdbx_strand_id
1 'polypeptide(L)'
;MKILYAASEATPFAKSGGLADVAGSLPKALVKDGVDARVIMPLYGDLKLRDKLEYVTNYSVPVGWRSQYCGLFKAEVDGVTYYFLDNEYYFKRRGLYGFYDDGERFAFFSRAVLETLFYIDFTPDIINCNDWQTALVPVYLNLYYRHLDKFNRIKTIFTIHNIAYQGKYGTDILEDTCGIGRRDQHIVEYDGCANFMKGAIETADKITTVSPTYAQEILDPWFSYGLDALLREKQYKLCGILNGIDTEANDPATDPYIAFNYDVNNFEEGKAKCKEALQDKFGLDKDGSPVFAMVSRMVGMKGFDLVQSVADGLVDRGIELVILGSGESQYENFFSDLCGRHPGRVGTYIGFEPTLSQEIYAGADAFIMPSKSEPVSYTHLTLPTK
;
A
#
# COMPACT_ATOMS: atom_id res chain seq x y z
N MET A 1 -7.25 22.78 -8.48
CA MET A 1 -7.86 21.73 -7.62
C MET A 1 -6.86 21.39 -6.53
N LYS A 2 -7.33 21.20 -5.29
CA LYS A 2 -6.52 20.88 -4.11
C LYS A 2 -6.92 19.51 -3.58
N ILE A 3 -5.96 18.61 -3.42
CA ILE A 3 -6.21 17.23 -2.96
C ILE A 3 -5.34 16.94 -1.73
N LEU A 4 -5.97 16.43 -0.66
CA LEU A 4 -5.27 15.85 0.48
C LEU A 4 -5.35 14.31 0.36
N TYR A 5 -4.20 13.68 0.21
CA TYR A 5 -4.07 12.24 0.11
C TYR A 5 -3.77 11.67 1.49
N ALA A 6 -4.78 11.11 2.15
CA ALA A 6 -4.63 10.49 3.46
C ALA A 6 -4.30 9.02 3.31
N ALA A 7 -3.15 8.59 3.84
CA ALA A 7 -2.67 7.23 3.77
C ALA A 7 -1.92 6.84 5.03
N SER A 8 -1.95 5.57 5.37
CA SER A 8 -1.20 5.04 6.51
C SER A 8 0.28 4.83 6.23
N GLU A 9 0.67 4.79 4.96
CA GLU A 9 2.05 4.66 4.50
C GLU A 9 2.23 5.36 3.15
N ALA A 10 3.41 5.88 2.87
CA ALA A 10 3.79 6.46 1.57
C ALA A 10 5.31 6.41 1.38
N THR A 11 5.76 6.04 0.17
CA THR A 11 7.18 6.19 -0.20
C THR A 11 7.53 7.68 -0.34
N PRO A 12 8.77 8.08 -0.02
CA PRO A 12 9.90 7.25 0.42
C PRO A 12 9.96 7.02 1.94
N PHE A 13 8.98 7.47 2.73
CA PHE A 13 9.03 7.57 4.19
C PHE A 13 8.75 6.24 4.90
N ALA A 14 7.67 5.56 4.55
CA ALA A 14 7.28 4.28 5.13
C ALA A 14 6.64 3.39 4.07
N LYS A 15 6.98 2.10 4.06
CA LYS A 15 6.45 1.13 3.11
C LYS A 15 6.33 -0.25 3.73
N SER A 16 5.16 -0.85 3.61
CA SER A 16 4.90 -2.26 3.89
C SER A 16 4.28 -3.00 2.70
N GLY A 17 3.69 -2.26 1.75
CA GLY A 17 3.00 -2.83 0.60
C GLY A 17 2.83 -1.85 -0.56
N GLY A 18 1.98 -2.23 -1.52
CA GLY A 18 1.73 -1.43 -2.72
C GLY A 18 0.99 -0.11 -2.48
N LEU A 19 0.28 0.03 -1.36
CA LEU A 19 -0.33 1.30 -0.97
C LEU A 19 0.72 2.41 -0.89
N ALA A 20 1.88 2.13 -0.30
CA ALA A 20 2.96 3.10 -0.15
C ALA A 20 3.48 3.60 -1.50
N ASP A 21 3.58 2.72 -2.49
CA ASP A 21 4.02 3.10 -3.84
C ASP A 21 3.01 4.04 -4.50
N VAL A 22 1.72 3.72 -4.42
CA VAL A 22 0.66 4.58 -4.96
C VAL A 22 0.60 5.92 -4.23
N ALA A 23 0.69 5.91 -2.89
CA ALA A 23 0.64 7.12 -2.07
C ALA A 23 1.87 8.02 -2.24
N GLY A 24 3.00 7.48 -2.70
CA GLY A 24 4.19 8.25 -3.08
C GLY A 24 4.15 8.76 -4.52
N SER A 25 3.66 7.93 -5.46
CA SER A 25 3.76 8.21 -6.90
C SER A 25 2.59 9.04 -7.44
N LEU A 26 1.35 8.73 -7.05
CA LEU A 26 0.17 9.43 -7.57
C LEU A 26 0.15 10.93 -7.22
N PRO A 27 0.42 11.36 -5.96
CA PRO A 27 0.50 12.78 -5.64
C PRO A 27 1.58 13.51 -6.44
N LYS A 28 2.74 12.88 -6.67
CA LYS A 28 3.83 13.41 -7.50
C LYS A 28 3.38 13.63 -8.95
N ALA A 29 2.68 12.66 -9.54
CA ALA A 29 2.12 12.79 -10.89
C ALA A 29 1.06 13.91 -10.96
N LEU A 30 0.17 14.00 -9.98
CA LEU A 30 -0.84 15.04 -9.91
C LEU A 30 -0.24 16.45 -9.78
N VAL A 31 0.85 16.60 -9.02
CA VAL A 31 1.57 17.88 -8.93
C VAL A 31 2.18 18.28 -10.27
N LYS A 32 2.76 17.33 -11.02
CA LYS A 32 3.25 17.56 -12.39
C LYS A 32 2.14 18.02 -13.34
N ASP A 33 0.91 17.54 -13.13
CA ASP A 33 -0.28 17.94 -13.89
C ASP A 33 -0.92 19.26 -13.36
N GLY A 34 -0.25 19.96 -12.43
CA GLY A 34 -0.71 21.26 -11.92
C GLY A 34 -1.77 21.19 -10.82
N VAL A 35 -1.95 20.05 -10.19
CA VAL A 35 -2.83 19.86 -9.01
C VAL A 35 -2.02 20.15 -7.75
N ASP A 36 -2.55 20.94 -6.78
CA ASP A 36 -1.97 21.03 -5.43
C ASP A 36 -2.33 19.78 -4.63
N ALA A 37 -1.54 18.71 -4.82
CA ALA A 37 -1.70 17.45 -4.14
C ALA A 37 -0.72 17.34 -2.97
N ARG A 38 -1.24 17.07 -1.77
CA ARG A 38 -0.46 16.90 -0.54
C ARG A 38 -0.79 15.57 0.11
N VAL A 39 0.17 15.01 0.84
CA VAL A 39 0.01 13.73 1.55
C VAL A 39 -0.04 13.97 3.05
N ILE A 40 -0.85 13.20 3.77
CA ILE A 40 -0.88 13.18 5.22
C ILE A 40 -0.82 11.74 5.73
N MET A 41 0.10 11.46 6.66
CA MET A 41 0.36 10.12 7.18
C MET A 41 0.81 10.15 8.64
N PRO A 42 0.78 9.02 9.37
CA PRO A 42 1.34 8.93 10.71
C PRO A 42 2.85 9.13 10.73
N LEU A 43 3.38 9.72 11.81
CA LEU A 43 4.82 9.82 12.08
C LEU A 43 5.30 8.55 12.82
N TYR A 44 5.68 7.53 12.09
CA TYR A 44 6.19 6.29 12.68
C TYR A 44 7.60 6.42 13.27
N GLY A 45 7.92 5.56 14.25
CA GLY A 45 9.24 5.53 14.90
C GLY A 45 10.39 5.27 13.91
N ASP A 46 10.17 4.35 12.99
CA ASP A 46 11.16 3.89 11.99
C ASP A 46 11.03 4.64 10.65
N LEU A 47 10.52 5.88 10.66
CA LEU A 47 10.35 6.69 9.45
C LEU A 47 11.69 7.02 8.80
N LYS A 48 11.81 6.79 7.49
CA LYS A 48 12.98 7.24 6.71
C LYS A 48 12.95 8.77 6.53
N LEU A 49 14.11 9.37 6.25
CA LEU A 49 14.25 10.81 6.02
C LEU A 49 13.71 11.68 7.15
N ARG A 50 13.80 11.22 8.38
CA ARG A 50 13.31 11.93 9.57
C ARG A 50 14.04 13.27 9.80
N ASP A 51 15.26 13.40 9.34
CA ASP A 51 16.07 14.61 9.34
C ASP A 51 15.52 15.74 8.47
N LYS A 52 14.67 15.42 7.50
CA LYS A 52 14.00 16.41 6.64
C LYS A 52 12.70 16.98 7.23
N LEU A 53 12.28 16.53 8.41
CA LEU A 53 11.02 16.95 9.01
C LEU A 53 11.15 18.32 9.67
N GLU A 54 10.25 19.22 9.30
CA GLU A 54 10.07 20.53 9.93
C GLU A 54 8.85 20.48 10.87
N TYR A 55 9.04 20.86 12.12
CA TYR A 55 7.93 21.00 13.07
C TYR A 55 7.07 22.20 12.69
N VAL A 56 5.75 22.00 12.65
CA VAL A 56 4.76 23.04 12.32
C VAL A 56 4.06 23.54 13.58
N THR A 57 3.40 22.64 14.30
CA THR A 57 2.62 22.96 15.52
C THR A 57 2.21 21.68 16.25
N ASN A 58 1.45 21.83 17.35
CA ASN A 58 0.74 20.73 17.98
C ASN A 58 -0.68 21.15 18.38
N TYR A 59 -1.53 20.18 18.56
CA TYR A 59 -2.93 20.36 18.97
C TYR A 59 -3.47 19.09 19.63
N SER A 60 -4.67 19.17 20.15
CA SER A 60 -5.37 18.03 20.74
C SER A 60 -6.38 17.45 19.79
N VAL A 61 -6.47 16.13 19.75
CA VAL A 61 -7.40 15.36 18.91
C VAL A 61 -8.35 14.57 19.81
N PRO A 62 -9.68 14.69 19.63
CA PRO A 62 -10.63 13.90 20.40
C PRO A 62 -10.61 12.43 19.95
N VAL A 63 -10.56 11.51 20.93
CA VAL A 63 -10.64 10.06 20.75
C VAL A 63 -11.67 9.55 21.76
N GLY A 64 -12.92 9.42 21.32
CA GLY A 64 -14.04 9.22 22.21
C GLY A 64 -14.14 10.35 23.23
N TRP A 65 -14.08 10.00 24.51
CA TRP A 65 -14.09 10.95 25.62
C TRP A 65 -12.69 11.51 25.96
N ARG A 66 -11.64 10.96 25.38
CA ARG A 66 -10.24 11.35 25.60
C ARG A 66 -9.83 12.48 24.68
N SER A 67 -8.80 13.22 25.07
CA SER A 67 -8.12 14.23 24.28
C SER A 67 -6.64 13.82 24.15
N GLN A 68 -6.21 13.53 22.94
CA GLN A 68 -4.86 13.02 22.65
C GLN A 68 -4.00 14.10 21.99
N TYR A 69 -2.73 14.15 22.38
CA TYR A 69 -1.73 15.01 21.73
C TYR A 69 -1.53 14.62 20.28
N CYS A 70 -1.38 15.62 19.41
CA CYS A 70 -0.95 15.46 18.04
C CYS A 70 0.08 16.53 17.69
N GLY A 71 1.32 16.12 17.43
CA GLY A 71 2.32 16.98 16.79
C GLY A 71 2.16 16.96 15.29
N LEU A 72 2.32 18.09 14.64
CA LEU A 72 2.29 18.23 13.20
C LEU A 72 3.68 18.57 12.68
N PHE A 73 4.18 17.73 11.78
CA PHE A 73 5.42 17.97 11.03
C PHE A 73 5.12 18.00 9.55
N LYS A 74 6.01 18.60 8.77
CA LYS A 74 5.97 18.60 7.30
C LYS A 74 7.33 18.31 6.71
N ALA A 75 7.34 17.81 5.47
CA ALA A 75 8.51 17.75 4.60
C ALA A 75 8.05 17.99 3.15
N GLU A 76 8.97 18.36 2.29
CA GLU A 76 8.76 18.46 0.85
C GLU A 76 9.69 17.49 0.14
N VAL A 77 9.13 16.61 -0.69
CA VAL A 77 9.87 15.65 -1.51
C VAL A 77 9.25 15.62 -2.91
N ASP A 78 10.05 15.77 -3.94
CA ASP A 78 9.63 15.74 -5.35
C ASP A 78 8.48 16.73 -5.67
N GLY A 79 8.49 17.91 -5.01
CA GLY A 79 7.46 18.93 -5.16
C GLY A 79 6.13 18.62 -4.45
N VAL A 80 6.05 17.53 -3.71
CA VAL A 80 4.89 17.15 -2.91
C VAL A 80 5.11 17.51 -1.45
N THR A 81 4.16 18.21 -0.84
CA THR A 81 4.16 18.47 0.60
C THR A 81 3.57 17.26 1.34
N TYR A 82 4.34 16.71 2.27
CA TYR A 82 3.93 15.65 3.19
C TYR A 82 3.71 16.22 4.58
N TYR A 83 2.58 15.89 5.20
CA TYR A 83 2.28 16.14 6.60
C TYR A 83 2.39 14.86 7.40
N PHE A 84 2.97 14.95 8.61
CA PHE A 84 3.15 13.82 9.50
C PHE A 84 2.48 14.11 10.85
N LEU A 85 1.65 13.18 11.30
CA LEU A 85 0.90 13.27 12.54
C LEU A 85 1.61 12.47 13.63
N ASP A 86 2.20 13.20 14.57
CA ASP A 86 2.99 12.63 15.65
C ASP A 86 2.12 12.36 16.89
N ASN A 87 2.12 11.12 17.29
CA ASN A 87 1.76 10.68 18.62
C ASN A 87 2.62 9.46 18.96
N GLU A 88 3.63 9.66 19.81
CA GLU A 88 4.59 8.59 20.13
C GLU A 88 3.93 7.36 20.74
N TYR A 89 2.88 7.52 21.53
CA TYR A 89 2.14 6.40 22.13
C TYR A 89 1.54 5.48 21.05
N TYR A 90 0.98 6.07 19.98
CA TYR A 90 0.36 5.31 18.90
C TYR A 90 1.36 4.85 17.83
N PHE A 91 2.36 5.67 17.48
CA PHE A 91 3.13 5.46 16.25
C PHE A 91 4.62 5.22 16.44
N LYS A 92 5.20 5.49 17.63
CA LYS A 92 6.61 5.20 17.89
C LYS A 92 6.79 3.74 18.30
N ARG A 93 6.49 2.84 17.35
CA ARG A 93 6.55 1.39 17.54
C ARG A 93 7.31 0.76 16.39
N ARG A 94 7.81 -0.45 16.61
CA ARG A 94 8.45 -1.23 15.57
C ARG A 94 7.36 -1.83 14.65
N GLY A 95 7.36 -1.45 13.37
CA GLY A 95 6.34 -1.85 12.39
C GLY A 95 5.15 -0.89 12.32
N LEU A 96 4.38 -1.00 11.24
CA LEU A 96 3.28 -0.08 10.93
C LEU A 96 1.93 -0.57 11.47
N TYR A 97 1.68 -1.87 11.44
CA TYR A 97 0.39 -2.52 11.71
C TYR A 97 0.53 -3.76 12.57
N GLY A 98 -0.60 -4.33 12.99
CA GLY A 98 -0.67 -5.60 13.70
C GLY A 98 -0.67 -5.47 15.22
N PHE A 99 -1.01 -4.28 15.74
CA PHE A 99 -1.13 -4.04 17.18
C PHE A 99 -2.59 -4.21 17.63
N TYR A 100 -2.76 -4.65 18.88
CA TYR A 100 -4.09 -4.88 19.47
C TYR A 100 -4.97 -3.61 19.49
N ASP A 101 -4.34 -2.44 19.52
CA ASP A 101 -4.97 -1.13 19.57
C ASP A 101 -5.00 -0.41 18.22
N ASP A 102 -4.81 -1.11 17.11
CA ASP A 102 -4.85 -0.52 15.77
C ASP A 102 -6.17 0.22 15.51
N GLY A 103 -7.29 -0.24 16.07
CA GLY A 103 -8.56 0.46 15.97
C GLY A 103 -8.51 1.86 16.56
N GLU A 104 -7.93 2.02 17.75
CA GLU A 104 -7.75 3.33 18.39
C GLU A 104 -6.73 4.20 17.66
N ARG A 105 -5.60 3.59 17.25
CA ARG A 105 -4.54 4.28 16.50
C ARG A 105 -5.07 4.94 15.23
N PHE A 106 -5.85 4.22 14.46
CA PHE A 106 -6.37 4.72 13.18
C PHE A 106 -7.68 5.49 13.31
N ALA A 107 -8.43 5.34 14.40
CA ALA A 107 -9.48 6.29 14.79
C ALA A 107 -8.88 7.66 15.13
N PHE A 108 -7.80 7.69 15.96
CA PHE A 108 -7.02 8.90 16.21
C PHE A 108 -6.51 9.52 14.91
N PHE A 109 -5.84 8.74 14.05
CA PHE A 109 -5.28 9.23 12.79
C PHE A 109 -6.35 9.86 11.90
N SER A 110 -7.46 9.15 11.69
CA SER A 110 -8.57 9.65 10.87
C SER A 110 -9.16 10.96 11.39
N ARG A 111 -9.26 11.12 12.71
CA ARG A 111 -9.72 12.35 13.33
C ARG A 111 -8.69 13.46 13.18
N ALA A 112 -7.42 13.15 13.43
CA ALA A 112 -6.30 14.08 13.33
C ALA A 112 -6.12 14.64 11.91
N VAL A 113 -6.40 13.87 10.87
CA VAL A 113 -6.42 14.36 9.46
C VAL A 113 -7.35 15.56 9.32
N LEU A 114 -8.56 15.51 9.87
CA LEU A 114 -9.53 16.62 9.79
C LEU A 114 -9.14 17.78 10.71
N GLU A 115 -8.69 17.48 11.93
CA GLU A 115 -8.22 18.52 12.87
C GLU A 115 -7.01 19.29 12.30
N THR A 116 -6.10 18.63 11.58
CA THR A 116 -4.95 19.28 10.91
C THR A 116 -5.37 20.47 10.08
N LEU A 117 -6.52 20.37 9.40
CA LEU A 117 -6.98 21.43 8.49
C LEU A 117 -7.24 22.77 9.18
N PHE A 118 -7.42 22.81 10.49
CA PHE A 118 -7.51 24.07 11.24
C PHE A 118 -6.16 24.78 11.43
N TYR A 119 -5.05 24.06 11.30
CA TYR A 119 -3.69 24.50 11.64
C TYR A 119 -2.78 24.71 10.44
N ILE A 120 -3.26 24.41 9.23
CA ILE A 120 -2.52 24.63 7.98
C ILE A 120 -3.29 25.57 7.07
N ASP A 121 -2.55 26.33 6.26
CA ASP A 121 -3.14 27.19 5.21
C ASP A 121 -3.41 26.35 3.94
N PHE A 122 -4.27 25.33 4.10
CA PHE A 122 -4.68 24.45 3.03
C PHE A 122 -6.08 23.93 3.30
N THR A 123 -7.00 24.21 2.42
CA THR A 123 -8.34 23.61 2.44
C THR A 123 -8.49 22.79 1.16
N PRO A 124 -8.55 21.46 1.25
CA PRO A 124 -8.67 20.60 0.09
C PRO A 124 -10.07 20.69 -0.52
N ASP A 125 -10.15 20.57 -1.84
CA ASP A 125 -11.42 20.30 -2.54
C ASP A 125 -11.83 18.84 -2.33
N ILE A 126 -10.82 17.94 -2.26
CA ILE A 126 -11.00 16.50 -2.13
C ILE A 126 -10.03 15.94 -1.08
N ILE A 127 -10.55 15.08 -0.19
CA ILE A 127 -9.72 14.18 0.63
C ILE A 127 -9.82 12.77 0.03
N ASN A 128 -8.69 12.24 -0.44
CA ASN A 128 -8.59 10.84 -0.87
C ASN A 128 -8.14 9.99 0.32
N CYS A 129 -9.01 9.09 0.76
CA CYS A 129 -8.81 8.23 1.93
C CYS A 129 -8.46 6.82 1.45
N ASN A 130 -7.37 6.24 1.94
CA ASN A 130 -6.82 5.00 1.43
C ASN A 130 -6.86 3.89 2.47
N ASP A 131 -7.56 2.81 2.17
CA ASP A 131 -7.80 1.64 2.99
C ASP A 131 -8.45 1.92 4.37
N TRP A 132 -8.66 0.88 5.15
CA TRP A 132 -9.39 0.94 6.41
C TRP A 132 -8.77 1.88 7.46
N GLN A 133 -7.46 2.13 7.38
CA GLN A 133 -6.76 3.01 8.30
C GLN A 133 -7.20 4.48 8.18
N THR A 134 -7.79 4.85 7.06
CA THR A 134 -8.32 6.20 6.82
C THR A 134 -9.85 6.22 6.69
N ALA A 135 -10.48 5.06 6.85
CA ALA A 135 -11.91 4.88 6.58
C ALA A 135 -12.82 5.73 7.47
N LEU A 136 -12.38 6.10 8.66
CA LEU A 136 -13.16 6.98 9.52
C LEU A 136 -13.08 8.47 9.13
N VAL A 137 -12.19 8.88 8.22
CA VAL A 137 -12.14 10.27 7.74
C VAL A 137 -13.48 10.71 7.12
N PRO A 138 -14.06 10.02 6.12
CA PRO A 138 -15.35 10.42 5.56
C PRO A 138 -16.50 10.29 6.57
N VAL A 139 -16.43 9.33 7.51
CA VAL A 139 -17.41 9.19 8.60
C VAL A 139 -17.38 10.42 9.51
N TYR A 140 -16.22 10.78 10.01
CA TYR A 140 -16.05 11.94 10.90
C TYR A 140 -16.37 13.25 10.18
N LEU A 141 -15.96 13.41 8.91
CA LEU A 141 -16.31 14.59 8.13
C LEU A 141 -17.82 14.80 8.10
N ASN A 142 -18.60 13.75 7.84
CA ASN A 142 -20.04 13.84 7.78
C ASN A 142 -20.70 14.07 9.14
N LEU A 143 -20.24 13.40 10.20
CA LEU A 143 -20.85 13.50 11.52
C LEU A 143 -20.49 14.79 12.26
N TYR A 144 -19.25 15.28 12.13
CA TYR A 144 -18.72 16.28 13.04
C TYR A 144 -18.23 17.57 12.38
N TYR A 145 -17.92 17.57 11.07
CA TYR A 145 -17.27 18.73 10.44
C TYR A 145 -18.08 19.33 9.29
N ARG A 146 -18.97 18.56 8.64
CA ARG A 146 -19.69 19.01 7.46
C ARG A 146 -20.50 20.29 7.66
N HIS A 147 -20.92 20.58 8.89
CA HIS A 147 -21.67 21.79 9.25
C HIS A 147 -20.79 23.05 9.36
N LEU A 148 -19.47 22.91 9.37
CA LEU A 148 -18.52 24.01 9.44
C LEU A 148 -18.20 24.54 8.04
N ASP A 149 -18.14 25.84 7.86
CA ASP A 149 -17.93 26.50 6.54
C ASP A 149 -16.66 26.01 5.84
N LYS A 150 -15.59 25.78 6.59
CA LYS A 150 -14.32 25.29 6.06
C LYS A 150 -14.45 23.88 5.44
N PHE A 151 -15.39 23.06 5.89
CA PHE A 151 -15.51 21.65 5.54
C PHE A 151 -16.70 21.32 4.64
N ASN A 152 -17.68 22.22 4.52
CA ASN A 152 -18.95 21.94 3.89
C ASN A 152 -18.86 21.57 2.40
N ARG A 153 -17.79 22.00 1.71
CA ARG A 153 -17.57 21.75 0.27
C ARG A 153 -16.57 20.62 0.00
N ILE A 154 -15.86 20.13 1.03
CA ILE A 154 -14.86 19.08 0.86
C ILE A 154 -15.57 17.79 0.42
N LYS A 155 -15.08 17.19 -0.67
CA LYS A 155 -15.51 15.88 -1.15
C LYS A 155 -14.54 14.79 -0.68
N THR A 156 -15.05 13.56 -0.55
CA THR A 156 -14.24 12.42 -0.16
C THR A 156 -14.24 11.34 -1.21
N ILE A 157 -13.06 10.80 -1.49
CA ILE A 157 -12.87 9.56 -2.26
C ILE A 157 -12.34 8.53 -1.28
N PHE A 158 -12.93 7.36 -1.25
CA PHE A 158 -12.41 6.22 -0.50
C PHE A 158 -11.85 5.18 -1.46
N THR A 159 -10.54 4.93 -1.38
CA THR A 159 -9.84 3.99 -2.24
C THR A 159 -9.58 2.68 -1.50
N ILE A 160 -10.11 1.58 -2.04
CA ILE A 160 -9.90 0.22 -1.54
C ILE A 160 -8.71 -0.38 -2.28
N HIS A 161 -7.58 -0.54 -1.58
CA HIS A 161 -6.41 -1.25 -2.11
C HIS A 161 -6.50 -2.75 -1.81
N ASN A 162 -7.01 -3.12 -0.63
CA ASN A 162 -7.22 -4.52 -0.26
C ASN A 162 -8.45 -4.70 0.64
N ILE A 163 -9.52 -5.23 0.08
CA ILE A 163 -10.80 -5.43 0.78
C ILE A 163 -10.73 -6.50 1.89
N ALA A 164 -9.69 -7.34 1.91
CA ALA A 164 -9.52 -8.34 2.97
C ALA A 164 -9.26 -7.69 4.34
N TYR A 165 -8.69 -6.48 4.38
CA TYR A 165 -8.41 -5.73 5.59
C TYR A 165 -9.43 -4.62 5.77
N GLN A 166 -10.39 -4.80 6.68
CA GLN A 166 -11.56 -3.93 6.80
C GLN A 166 -11.59 -3.06 8.05
N GLY A 167 -10.68 -3.30 9.00
CA GLY A 167 -10.72 -2.64 10.32
C GLY A 167 -11.93 -3.11 11.12
N LYS A 168 -12.00 -4.41 11.44
CA LYS A 168 -13.09 -5.04 12.21
C LYS A 168 -12.74 -5.13 13.68
N TYR A 169 -13.64 -4.63 14.54
CA TYR A 169 -13.48 -4.59 15.99
C TYR A 169 -14.81 -4.86 16.69
N GLY A 170 -14.79 -5.07 18.01
CA GLY A 170 -16.00 -5.08 18.82
C GLY A 170 -16.77 -3.76 18.72
N THR A 171 -18.09 -3.80 18.85
CA THR A 171 -18.94 -2.58 18.74
C THR A 171 -18.72 -1.56 19.84
N ASP A 172 -18.15 -1.97 20.97
CA ASP A 172 -17.75 -1.11 22.09
C ASP A 172 -16.75 -0.02 21.67
N ILE A 173 -15.89 -0.28 20.67
CA ILE A 173 -14.95 0.72 20.15
C ILE A 173 -15.66 1.96 19.59
N LEU A 174 -16.89 1.82 19.11
CA LEU A 174 -17.60 2.90 18.41
C LEU A 174 -17.87 4.10 19.33
N GLU A 175 -18.36 3.87 20.53
CA GLU A 175 -18.66 4.94 21.49
C GLU A 175 -17.40 5.36 22.26
N ASP A 176 -16.68 4.39 22.85
CA ASP A 176 -15.55 4.66 23.73
C ASP A 176 -14.35 5.28 23.02
N THR A 177 -14.02 4.77 21.83
CA THR A 177 -12.80 5.15 21.09
C THR A 177 -13.08 6.05 19.91
N CYS A 178 -14.01 5.65 19.03
CA CYS A 178 -14.33 6.44 17.85
C CYS A 178 -15.17 7.67 18.18
N GLY A 179 -15.82 7.71 19.36
CA GLY A 179 -16.71 8.79 19.76
C GLY A 179 -18.01 8.84 18.97
N ILE A 180 -18.38 7.73 18.30
CA ILE A 180 -19.61 7.62 17.50
C ILE A 180 -20.74 7.19 18.42
N GLY A 181 -21.64 8.13 18.72
CA GLY A 181 -22.78 7.88 19.60
C GLY A 181 -23.77 6.88 19.03
N ARG A 182 -24.56 6.25 19.90
CA ARG A 182 -25.49 5.14 19.56
C ARG A 182 -26.40 5.42 18.37
N ARG A 183 -26.81 6.66 18.16
CA ARG A 183 -27.66 7.07 17.04
C ARG A 183 -27.00 6.82 15.70
N ASP A 184 -25.68 6.97 15.61
CA ASP A 184 -24.93 6.99 14.36
C ASP A 184 -24.06 5.73 14.19
N GLN A 185 -24.06 4.80 15.18
CA GLN A 185 -23.27 3.56 15.12
C GLN A 185 -23.61 2.69 13.91
N HIS A 186 -24.88 2.70 13.47
CA HIS A 186 -25.32 1.97 12.27
C HIS A 186 -24.54 2.31 11.00
N ILE A 187 -23.88 3.48 10.96
CA ILE A 187 -23.02 3.89 9.84
C ILE A 187 -21.78 3.00 9.74
N VAL A 188 -21.25 2.55 10.88
CA VAL A 188 -19.99 1.78 10.95
C VAL A 188 -20.25 0.32 11.36
N GLU A 189 -21.33 0.06 12.08
CA GLU A 189 -21.71 -1.31 12.46
C GLU A 189 -22.15 -2.14 11.25
N TYR A 190 -21.60 -3.34 11.14
CA TYR A 190 -21.90 -4.29 10.10
C TYR A 190 -21.68 -5.72 10.58
N ASP A 191 -22.67 -6.58 10.41
CA ASP A 191 -22.61 -8.00 10.77
C ASP A 191 -22.16 -8.24 12.25
N GLY A 192 -22.72 -7.42 13.17
CA GLY A 192 -22.46 -7.51 14.60
C GLY A 192 -21.08 -7.01 15.07
N CYS A 193 -20.32 -6.35 14.22
CA CYS A 193 -19.05 -5.74 14.58
C CYS A 193 -18.93 -4.30 14.06
N ALA A 194 -18.01 -3.53 14.64
CA ALA A 194 -17.56 -2.28 14.01
C ALA A 194 -16.71 -2.63 12.79
N ASN A 195 -17.06 -2.09 11.63
CA ASN A 195 -16.32 -2.26 10.39
C ASN A 195 -16.01 -0.89 9.79
N PHE A 196 -14.76 -0.44 9.92
CA PHE A 196 -14.38 0.91 9.50
C PHE A 196 -14.52 1.11 7.99
N MET A 197 -14.15 0.11 7.19
CA MET A 197 -14.29 0.15 5.74
C MET A 197 -15.76 0.30 5.32
N LYS A 198 -16.69 -0.39 6.00
CA LYS A 198 -18.13 -0.22 5.79
C LYS A 198 -18.56 1.22 6.03
N GLY A 199 -18.07 1.84 7.09
CA GLY A 199 -18.34 3.25 7.38
C GLY A 199 -17.91 4.19 6.25
N ALA A 200 -16.72 3.97 5.68
CA ALA A 200 -16.25 4.73 4.52
C ALA A 200 -17.07 4.47 3.26
N ILE A 201 -17.43 3.21 2.98
CA ILE A 201 -18.28 2.85 1.84
C ILE A 201 -19.64 3.55 1.94
N GLU A 202 -20.21 3.69 3.14
CA GLU A 202 -21.47 4.42 3.34
C GLU A 202 -21.32 5.92 3.06
N THR A 203 -20.29 6.54 3.61
CA THR A 203 -20.21 7.99 3.78
C THR A 203 -19.39 8.73 2.73
N ALA A 204 -18.45 8.07 2.04
CA ALA A 204 -17.66 8.70 1.00
C ALA A 204 -18.50 9.12 -0.21
N ASP A 205 -18.14 10.24 -0.85
CA ASP A 205 -18.81 10.72 -2.07
C ASP A 205 -18.54 9.81 -3.28
N LYS A 206 -17.33 9.22 -3.36
CA LYS A 206 -16.92 8.22 -4.36
C LYS A 206 -16.11 7.10 -3.72
N ILE A 207 -16.20 5.92 -4.31
CA ILE A 207 -15.41 4.76 -3.95
C ILE A 207 -14.58 4.39 -5.16
N THR A 208 -13.30 4.19 -4.96
CA THR A 208 -12.40 3.69 -6.00
C THR A 208 -11.71 2.42 -5.56
N THR A 209 -11.29 1.63 -6.52
CA THR A 209 -10.38 0.51 -6.30
C THR A 209 -9.34 0.45 -7.42
N VAL A 210 -8.35 -0.40 -7.27
CA VAL A 210 -7.08 -0.33 -8.01
C VAL A 210 -7.08 -1.01 -9.37
N SER A 211 -8.23 -1.52 -9.82
CA SER A 211 -8.42 -1.92 -11.22
C SER A 211 -9.92 -2.02 -11.59
N PRO A 212 -10.28 -1.88 -12.87
CA PRO A 212 -11.66 -2.12 -13.34
C PRO A 212 -12.14 -3.55 -13.07
N THR A 213 -11.25 -4.54 -13.22
CA THR A 213 -11.54 -5.95 -12.90
C THR A 213 -11.82 -6.12 -11.42
N TYR A 214 -10.96 -5.58 -10.56
CA TYR A 214 -11.15 -5.68 -9.11
C TYR A 214 -12.44 -5.00 -8.64
N ALA A 215 -12.85 -3.91 -9.30
CA ALA A 215 -14.15 -3.28 -9.00
C ALA A 215 -15.36 -4.19 -9.29
N GLN A 216 -15.22 -5.15 -10.21
CA GLN A 216 -16.24 -6.18 -10.45
C GLN A 216 -16.09 -7.36 -9.49
N GLU A 217 -14.87 -7.80 -9.24
CA GLU A 217 -14.58 -8.91 -8.33
C GLU A 217 -15.12 -8.66 -6.92
N ILE A 218 -14.91 -7.46 -6.35
CA ILE A 218 -15.38 -7.13 -5.00
C ILE A 218 -16.91 -7.04 -4.85
N LEU A 219 -17.66 -7.12 -5.94
CA LEU A 219 -19.12 -7.29 -5.93
C LEU A 219 -19.57 -8.75 -5.79
N ASP A 220 -18.64 -9.70 -5.97
CA ASP A 220 -18.89 -11.12 -5.82
C ASP A 220 -18.66 -11.55 -4.37
N PRO A 221 -19.55 -12.39 -3.77
CA PRO A 221 -19.40 -12.88 -2.39
C PRO A 221 -18.05 -13.56 -2.12
N TRP A 222 -17.44 -14.21 -3.13
CA TRP A 222 -16.18 -14.92 -2.99
C TRP A 222 -14.99 -13.97 -2.74
N PHE A 223 -15.02 -12.76 -3.32
CA PHE A 223 -13.91 -11.80 -3.25
C PHE A 223 -14.17 -10.62 -2.31
N SER A 224 -15.42 -10.42 -1.87
CA SER A 224 -15.82 -9.24 -1.10
C SER A 224 -15.52 -9.31 0.40
N TYR A 225 -15.16 -10.49 0.90
CA TYR A 225 -15.00 -10.73 2.34
C TYR A 225 -16.23 -10.30 3.17
N GLY A 226 -17.44 -10.49 2.58
CA GLY A 226 -18.73 -10.21 3.21
C GLY A 226 -19.28 -8.80 2.95
N LEU A 227 -18.64 -7.97 2.14
CA LEU A 227 -19.11 -6.62 1.80
C LEU A 227 -19.86 -6.53 0.45
N ASP A 228 -20.06 -7.64 -0.25
CA ASP A 228 -20.67 -7.67 -1.58
C ASP A 228 -22.07 -7.04 -1.65
N ALA A 229 -22.93 -7.32 -0.68
CA ALA A 229 -24.28 -6.74 -0.66
C ALA A 229 -24.24 -5.22 -0.54
N LEU A 230 -23.40 -4.70 0.36
CA LEU A 230 -23.20 -3.27 0.53
C LEU A 230 -22.58 -2.64 -0.72
N LEU A 231 -21.55 -3.26 -1.31
CA LEU A 231 -20.88 -2.74 -2.50
C LEU A 231 -21.81 -2.73 -3.71
N ARG A 232 -22.66 -3.75 -3.89
CA ARG A 232 -23.70 -3.76 -4.94
C ARG A 232 -24.71 -2.63 -4.74
N GLU A 233 -25.15 -2.37 -3.50
CA GLU A 233 -26.03 -1.24 -3.21
C GLU A 233 -25.37 0.11 -3.57
N LYS A 234 -24.08 0.26 -3.30
CA LYS A 234 -23.30 1.48 -3.53
C LYS A 234 -22.57 1.50 -4.89
N GLN A 235 -22.86 0.57 -5.79
CA GLN A 235 -22.16 0.42 -7.07
C GLN A 235 -22.17 1.69 -7.93
N TYR A 236 -23.20 2.52 -7.82
CA TYR A 236 -23.34 3.78 -8.56
C TYR A 236 -22.19 4.79 -8.27
N LYS A 237 -21.46 4.64 -7.17
CA LYS A 237 -20.33 5.48 -6.82
C LYS A 237 -18.99 4.72 -6.81
N LEU A 238 -18.97 3.44 -7.18
CA LEU A 238 -17.79 2.60 -7.28
C LEU A 238 -17.19 2.67 -8.68
N CYS A 239 -15.88 2.85 -8.79
CA CYS A 239 -15.13 2.66 -10.03
C CYS A 239 -13.75 2.06 -9.78
N GLY A 240 -13.24 1.33 -10.77
CA GLY A 240 -11.88 0.81 -10.77
C GLY A 240 -10.95 1.69 -11.60
N ILE A 241 -9.81 2.07 -11.03
CA ILE A 241 -8.77 2.85 -11.71
C ILE A 241 -7.47 2.06 -11.60
N LEU A 242 -6.88 1.70 -12.75
CA LEU A 242 -5.65 0.95 -12.77
C LEU A 242 -4.50 1.79 -12.19
N ASN A 243 -3.74 1.19 -11.28
CA ASN A 243 -2.53 1.84 -10.76
C ASN A 243 -1.49 2.01 -11.87
N GLY A 244 -0.82 3.15 -11.88
CA GLY A 244 0.39 3.39 -12.66
C GLY A 244 1.65 3.01 -11.88
N ILE A 245 2.79 3.20 -12.53
CA ILE A 245 4.12 3.11 -11.89
C ILE A 245 4.80 4.49 -11.91
N ASP A 246 5.71 4.71 -10.98
CA ASP A 246 6.65 5.83 -11.06
C ASP A 246 7.71 5.50 -12.11
N THR A 247 7.55 6.09 -13.30
CA THR A 247 8.45 5.86 -14.44
C THR A 247 9.83 6.49 -14.27
N GLU A 248 10.03 7.37 -13.29
CA GLU A 248 11.34 7.91 -12.95
C GLU A 248 12.08 7.00 -11.97
N ALA A 249 11.37 6.55 -10.93
CA ALA A 249 11.95 5.64 -9.93
C ALA A 249 12.22 4.22 -10.48
N ASN A 250 11.53 3.83 -11.55
CA ASN A 250 11.65 2.51 -12.17
C ASN A 250 12.20 2.59 -13.61
N ASP A 251 13.03 3.60 -13.90
CA ASP A 251 13.68 3.74 -15.21
C ASP A 251 15.01 2.98 -15.23
N PRO A 252 15.13 1.88 -16.01
CA PRO A 252 16.39 1.14 -16.08
C PRO A 252 17.53 1.95 -16.71
N ALA A 253 17.25 3.05 -17.41
CA ALA A 253 18.30 3.92 -17.96
C ALA A 253 19.03 4.72 -16.87
N THR A 254 18.38 4.96 -15.73
CA THR A 254 18.92 5.80 -14.65
C THR A 254 18.97 5.12 -13.29
N ASP A 255 18.49 3.88 -13.17
CA ASP A 255 18.47 3.13 -11.91
C ASP A 255 19.92 2.87 -11.42
N PRO A 256 20.29 3.37 -10.23
CA PRO A 256 21.64 3.22 -9.70
C PRO A 256 21.93 1.83 -9.13
N TYR A 257 20.93 0.96 -9.01
CA TYR A 257 21.06 -0.33 -8.34
C TYR A 257 21.28 -1.50 -9.30
N ILE A 258 20.97 -1.35 -10.59
CA ILE A 258 21.15 -2.40 -11.57
C ILE A 258 22.58 -2.46 -12.10
N ALA A 259 23.04 -3.63 -12.47
CA ALA A 259 24.43 -3.85 -12.88
C ALA A 259 24.81 -3.13 -14.18
N PHE A 260 23.84 -2.92 -15.06
CA PHE A 260 24.03 -2.21 -16.32
C PHE A 260 22.77 -1.44 -16.68
N ASN A 261 22.89 -0.14 -16.89
CA ASN A 261 21.76 0.69 -17.30
C ASN A 261 21.45 0.48 -18.78
N TYR A 262 20.14 0.39 -19.10
CA TYR A 262 19.69 0.17 -20.47
C TYR A 262 18.38 0.92 -20.78
N ASP A 263 18.18 1.21 -22.04
CA ASP A 263 16.96 1.80 -22.59
C ASP A 263 16.42 0.94 -23.74
N VAL A 264 15.42 1.46 -24.46
CA VAL A 264 14.81 0.78 -25.62
C VAL A 264 15.78 0.44 -26.74
N ASN A 265 16.94 1.12 -26.84
CA ASN A 265 17.90 0.95 -27.93
C ASN A 265 18.94 -0.13 -27.63
N ASN A 266 19.21 -0.43 -26.34
CA ASN A 266 20.25 -1.37 -25.90
C ASN A 266 19.75 -2.39 -24.88
N PHE A 267 18.43 -2.60 -24.78
CA PHE A 267 17.84 -3.45 -23.74
C PHE A 267 18.30 -4.92 -23.81
N GLU A 268 18.55 -5.46 -25.00
CA GLU A 268 19.01 -6.85 -25.17
C GLU A 268 20.39 -7.06 -24.50
N GLU A 269 21.35 -6.16 -24.79
CA GLU A 269 22.66 -6.19 -24.18
C GLU A 269 22.57 -5.90 -22.68
N GLY A 270 21.77 -4.89 -22.30
CA GLY A 270 21.62 -4.47 -20.93
C GLY A 270 21.03 -5.55 -20.04
N LYS A 271 19.93 -6.18 -20.47
CA LYS A 271 19.32 -7.30 -19.76
C LYS A 271 20.24 -8.52 -19.67
N ALA A 272 21.00 -8.83 -20.72
CA ALA A 272 21.96 -9.94 -20.68
C ALA A 272 23.03 -9.71 -19.60
N LYS A 273 23.60 -8.50 -19.51
CA LYS A 273 24.57 -8.13 -18.46
C LYS A 273 23.96 -8.14 -17.06
N CYS A 274 22.73 -7.64 -16.90
CA CYS A 274 22.02 -7.71 -15.62
C CYS A 274 21.71 -9.16 -15.21
N LYS A 275 21.38 -10.04 -16.19
CA LYS A 275 21.18 -11.47 -15.95
C LYS A 275 22.46 -12.14 -15.47
N GLU A 276 23.58 -11.89 -16.13
CA GLU A 276 24.89 -12.44 -15.71
C GLU A 276 25.25 -12.02 -14.29
N ALA A 277 25.04 -10.74 -13.95
CA ALA A 277 25.28 -10.24 -12.60
C ALA A 277 24.35 -10.88 -11.55
N LEU A 278 23.09 -11.10 -11.91
CA LEU A 278 22.12 -11.79 -11.06
C LEU A 278 22.51 -13.25 -10.82
N GLN A 279 22.94 -13.96 -11.88
CA GLN A 279 23.43 -15.33 -11.80
C GLN A 279 24.68 -15.42 -10.90
N ASP A 280 25.64 -14.51 -11.05
CA ASP A 280 26.82 -14.43 -10.18
C ASP A 280 26.43 -14.24 -8.70
N LYS A 281 25.48 -13.32 -8.46
CA LYS A 281 25.04 -13.00 -7.10
C LYS A 281 24.42 -14.19 -6.38
N PHE A 282 23.64 -14.99 -7.08
CA PHE A 282 22.96 -16.17 -6.54
C PHE A 282 23.71 -17.50 -6.77
N GLY A 283 24.88 -17.45 -7.41
CA GLY A 283 25.67 -18.66 -7.74
C GLY A 283 24.95 -19.60 -8.71
N LEU A 284 24.19 -19.05 -9.66
CA LEU A 284 23.49 -19.82 -10.68
C LEU A 284 24.42 -20.16 -11.87
N ASP A 285 24.07 -21.21 -12.59
CA ASP A 285 24.81 -21.63 -13.78
C ASP A 285 24.62 -20.61 -14.93
N LYS A 286 25.66 -20.42 -15.75
CA LYS A 286 25.61 -19.53 -16.92
C LYS A 286 25.56 -20.34 -18.23
N ASP A 287 24.63 -21.29 -18.29
CA ASP A 287 24.49 -22.22 -19.42
C ASP A 287 23.47 -21.78 -20.47
N GLY A 288 22.93 -20.56 -20.31
CA GLY A 288 21.90 -20.02 -21.21
C GLY A 288 20.47 -20.34 -20.78
N SER A 289 20.27 -21.02 -19.66
CA SER A 289 18.96 -21.31 -19.10
C SER A 289 18.17 -20.02 -18.79
N PRO A 290 16.83 -20.03 -18.93
CA PRO A 290 16.03 -18.87 -18.56
C PRO A 290 15.93 -18.73 -17.02
N VAL A 291 16.07 -17.48 -16.54
CA VAL A 291 15.89 -17.12 -15.14
C VAL A 291 14.46 -16.66 -14.90
N PHE A 292 13.72 -17.43 -14.11
CA PHE A 292 12.39 -17.06 -13.65
C PHE A 292 12.47 -16.55 -12.22
N ALA A 293 11.81 -15.42 -11.92
CA ALA A 293 11.87 -14.82 -10.60
C ALA A 293 10.49 -14.64 -9.97
N MET A 294 10.45 -14.71 -8.65
CA MET A 294 9.29 -14.34 -7.84
C MET A 294 9.74 -13.41 -6.71
N VAL A 295 9.18 -12.20 -6.69
CA VAL A 295 9.46 -11.17 -5.68
C VAL A 295 8.14 -10.81 -5.00
N SER A 296 7.89 -11.32 -3.78
CA SER A 296 6.64 -11.08 -3.08
C SER A 296 6.71 -11.49 -1.61
N ARG A 297 5.72 -11.04 -0.82
CA ARG A 297 5.49 -11.61 0.52
C ARG A 297 5.16 -13.10 0.40
N MET A 298 5.84 -13.93 1.17
CA MET A 298 5.67 -15.39 1.14
C MET A 298 4.41 -15.81 1.92
N VAL A 299 3.25 -15.61 1.30
CA VAL A 299 1.94 -15.96 1.88
C VAL A 299 1.09 -16.72 0.85
N GLY A 300 0.18 -17.57 1.33
CA GLY A 300 -0.65 -18.43 0.46
C GLY A 300 -1.47 -17.66 -0.58
N MET A 301 -1.91 -16.43 -0.26
CA MET A 301 -2.63 -15.56 -1.18
C MET A 301 -1.80 -15.18 -2.43
N LYS A 302 -0.47 -15.14 -2.32
CA LYS A 302 0.45 -14.85 -3.43
C LYS A 302 0.79 -16.09 -4.26
N GLY A 303 0.18 -17.24 -3.96
CA GLY A 303 0.32 -18.48 -4.73
C GLY A 303 1.64 -19.22 -4.50
N PHE A 304 2.31 -18.98 -3.36
CA PHE A 304 3.55 -19.71 -3.02
C PHE A 304 3.31 -21.22 -2.90
N ASP A 305 2.14 -21.66 -2.48
CA ASP A 305 1.74 -23.07 -2.48
C ASP A 305 1.69 -23.68 -3.89
N LEU A 306 1.26 -22.91 -4.88
CA LEU A 306 1.26 -23.33 -6.29
C LEU A 306 2.68 -23.46 -6.82
N VAL A 307 3.55 -22.46 -6.57
CA VAL A 307 4.97 -22.53 -6.99
C VAL A 307 5.67 -23.68 -6.28
N GLN A 308 5.44 -23.88 -4.99
CA GLN A 308 5.96 -24.99 -4.22
C GLN A 308 5.66 -26.34 -4.87
N SER A 309 4.45 -26.52 -5.38
CA SER A 309 4.01 -27.77 -6.00
C SER A 309 4.68 -28.09 -7.33
N VAL A 310 5.24 -27.12 -8.02
CA VAL A 310 5.83 -27.26 -9.37
C VAL A 310 7.33 -26.91 -9.44
N ALA A 311 7.92 -26.42 -8.37
CA ALA A 311 9.27 -25.85 -8.36
C ALA A 311 10.34 -26.85 -8.85
N ASP A 312 10.37 -28.07 -8.29
CA ASP A 312 11.30 -29.12 -8.75
C ASP A 312 11.12 -29.41 -10.24
N GLY A 313 9.87 -29.50 -10.71
CA GLY A 313 9.57 -29.74 -12.10
C GLY A 313 9.94 -28.59 -13.04
N LEU A 314 10.00 -27.36 -12.57
CA LEU A 314 10.52 -26.22 -13.34
C LEU A 314 12.04 -26.33 -13.49
N VAL A 315 12.75 -26.63 -12.41
CA VAL A 315 14.18 -26.84 -12.41
C VAL A 315 14.58 -28.01 -13.32
N ASP A 316 13.85 -29.15 -13.27
CA ASP A 316 14.08 -30.30 -14.12
C ASP A 316 13.91 -29.98 -15.63
N ARG A 317 13.18 -28.92 -15.95
CA ARG A 317 13.02 -28.43 -17.34
C ARG A 317 14.09 -27.42 -17.75
N GLY A 318 15.11 -27.21 -16.93
CA GLY A 318 16.20 -26.31 -17.20
C GLY A 318 15.91 -24.84 -16.90
N ILE A 319 14.94 -24.55 -16.02
CA ILE A 319 14.64 -23.20 -15.56
C ILE A 319 15.45 -22.90 -14.30
N GLU A 320 16.10 -21.75 -14.25
CA GLU A 320 16.68 -21.19 -13.04
C GLU A 320 15.63 -20.40 -12.27
N LEU A 321 15.56 -20.57 -10.94
CA LEU A 321 14.59 -19.89 -10.10
C LEU A 321 15.27 -18.91 -9.15
N VAL A 322 14.80 -17.66 -9.11
CA VAL A 322 15.22 -16.66 -8.13
C VAL A 322 14.02 -16.22 -7.31
N ILE A 323 14.08 -16.44 -6.00
CA ILE A 323 12.99 -16.14 -5.06
C ILE A 323 13.46 -15.11 -4.04
N LEU A 324 12.75 -13.99 -3.95
CA LEU A 324 12.95 -12.94 -2.95
C LEU A 324 11.67 -12.70 -2.18
N GLY A 325 11.72 -12.79 -0.87
CA GLY A 325 10.59 -12.45 0.00
C GLY A 325 10.73 -12.97 1.43
N SER A 326 9.73 -12.67 2.25
CA SER A 326 9.58 -13.22 3.59
C SER A 326 8.08 -13.34 3.95
N GLY A 327 7.75 -14.19 4.92
CA GLY A 327 6.37 -14.38 5.34
C GLY A 327 6.13 -15.61 6.18
N GLU A 328 5.33 -16.56 5.70
CA GLU A 328 5.02 -17.79 6.41
C GLU A 328 6.21 -18.74 6.40
N SER A 329 6.60 -19.24 7.57
CA SER A 329 7.79 -20.09 7.78
C SER A 329 7.79 -21.35 6.89
N GLN A 330 6.61 -21.87 6.56
CA GLN A 330 6.51 -23.05 5.68
C GLN A 330 7.09 -22.77 4.28
N TYR A 331 6.85 -21.59 3.73
CA TYR A 331 7.39 -21.22 2.42
C TYR A 331 8.87 -20.81 2.50
N GLU A 332 9.23 -20.05 3.53
CA GLU A 332 10.64 -19.67 3.77
C GLU A 332 11.54 -20.91 3.86
N ASN A 333 11.13 -21.89 4.68
CA ASN A 333 11.85 -23.15 4.83
C ASN A 333 11.91 -23.95 3.53
N PHE A 334 10.79 -24.08 2.82
CA PHE A 334 10.74 -24.82 1.57
C PHE A 334 11.70 -24.27 0.51
N PHE A 335 11.68 -22.94 0.27
CA PHE A 335 12.53 -22.34 -0.77
C PHE A 335 14.01 -22.29 -0.36
N SER A 336 14.31 -22.17 0.92
CA SER A 336 15.68 -22.33 1.44
C SER A 336 16.20 -23.76 1.18
N ASP A 337 15.35 -24.76 1.42
CA ASP A 337 15.67 -26.17 1.20
C ASP A 337 15.79 -26.50 -0.29
N LEU A 338 14.92 -25.92 -1.13
CA LEU A 338 14.97 -26.04 -2.58
C LEU A 338 16.30 -25.53 -3.16
N CYS A 339 16.77 -24.38 -2.66
CA CYS A 339 18.08 -23.85 -3.02
C CYS A 339 19.23 -24.84 -2.70
N GLY A 340 19.16 -25.48 -1.51
CA GLY A 340 20.15 -26.50 -1.12
C GLY A 340 20.07 -27.79 -1.95
N ARG A 341 18.90 -28.18 -2.43
CA ARG A 341 18.70 -29.37 -3.30
C ARG A 341 19.14 -29.16 -4.73
N HIS A 342 19.06 -27.92 -5.22
CA HIS A 342 19.37 -27.58 -6.61
C HIS A 342 20.44 -26.47 -6.71
N PRO A 343 21.69 -26.74 -6.26
CA PRO A 343 22.77 -25.78 -6.38
C PRO A 343 23.03 -25.43 -7.84
N GLY A 344 23.28 -24.16 -8.13
CA GLY A 344 23.44 -23.64 -9.50
C GLY A 344 22.13 -23.41 -10.26
N ARG A 345 20.96 -23.80 -9.71
CA ARG A 345 19.66 -23.65 -10.36
C ARG A 345 18.66 -22.82 -9.58
N VAL A 346 18.79 -22.75 -8.28
CA VAL A 346 17.86 -22.01 -7.41
C VAL A 346 18.62 -21.06 -6.52
N GLY A 347 18.24 -19.80 -6.55
CA GLY A 347 18.70 -18.75 -5.65
C GLY A 347 17.53 -18.23 -4.79
N THR A 348 17.73 -18.17 -3.48
CA THR A 348 16.70 -17.70 -2.55
C THR A 348 17.26 -16.67 -1.60
N TYR A 349 16.53 -15.57 -1.41
CA TYR A 349 16.80 -14.58 -0.37
C TYR A 349 15.57 -14.40 0.50
N ILE A 350 15.67 -14.81 1.76
CA ILE A 350 14.58 -14.65 2.72
C ILE A 350 14.75 -13.30 3.42
N GLY A 351 13.88 -12.37 3.07
CA GLY A 351 13.93 -11.01 3.60
C GLY A 351 13.23 -9.98 2.71
N PHE A 352 13.32 -8.72 3.12
CA PHE A 352 12.86 -7.58 2.36
C PHE A 352 14.06 -6.71 1.97
N GLU A 353 14.43 -6.73 0.68
CA GLU A 353 15.58 -6.01 0.16
C GLU A 353 15.19 -5.29 -1.16
N PRO A 354 14.83 -3.99 -1.09
CA PRO A 354 14.37 -3.24 -2.26
C PRO A 354 15.39 -3.13 -3.39
N THR A 355 16.68 -2.99 -3.06
CA THR A 355 17.73 -2.89 -4.09
C THR A 355 17.90 -4.21 -4.84
N LEU A 356 17.87 -5.32 -4.13
CA LEU A 356 17.92 -6.65 -4.73
C LEU A 356 16.68 -6.91 -5.62
N SER A 357 15.51 -6.37 -5.27
CA SER A 357 14.34 -6.50 -6.12
C SER A 357 14.53 -5.81 -7.48
N GLN A 358 15.20 -4.65 -7.54
CA GLN A 358 15.52 -3.98 -8.81
C GLN A 358 16.51 -4.79 -9.66
N GLU A 359 17.55 -5.35 -9.03
CA GLU A 359 18.48 -6.23 -9.72
C GLU A 359 17.77 -7.47 -10.31
N ILE A 360 16.84 -8.07 -9.55
CA ILE A 360 16.04 -9.21 -10.01
C ILE A 360 15.13 -8.79 -11.18
N TYR A 361 14.45 -7.63 -11.10
CA TYR A 361 13.61 -7.12 -12.19
C TYR A 361 14.42 -6.86 -13.47
N ALA A 362 15.63 -6.35 -13.32
CA ALA A 362 16.51 -6.11 -14.46
C ALA A 362 17.07 -7.39 -15.08
N GLY A 363 17.43 -8.39 -14.25
CA GLY A 363 18.15 -9.58 -14.70
C GLY A 363 17.30 -10.80 -15.04
N ALA A 364 16.08 -10.91 -14.51
CA ALA A 364 15.22 -12.07 -14.81
C ALA A 364 14.62 -12.01 -16.23
N ASP A 365 14.46 -13.18 -16.84
CA ASP A 365 13.81 -13.33 -18.15
C ASP A 365 12.28 -13.34 -18.03
N ALA A 366 11.75 -13.85 -16.91
CA ALA A 366 10.32 -13.92 -16.65
C ALA A 366 9.99 -13.82 -15.15
N PHE A 367 8.76 -13.38 -14.84
CA PHE A 367 8.23 -13.34 -13.49
C PHE A 367 7.10 -14.34 -13.28
N ILE A 368 7.12 -15.00 -12.12
CA ILE A 368 6.08 -15.90 -11.65
C ILE A 368 5.20 -15.13 -10.68
N MET A 369 3.94 -14.87 -11.04
CA MET A 369 2.95 -14.18 -10.20
C MET A 369 1.63 -14.95 -10.15
N PRO A 370 1.56 -16.12 -9.48
CA PRO A 370 0.38 -16.98 -9.47
C PRO A 370 -0.59 -16.58 -8.33
N SER A 371 -0.72 -15.28 -8.05
CA SER A 371 -1.55 -14.78 -6.97
C SER A 371 -2.99 -15.24 -7.11
N LYS A 372 -3.57 -15.79 -6.04
CA LYS A 372 -4.99 -16.19 -5.97
C LYS A 372 -5.90 -14.96 -5.87
N SER A 373 -5.38 -13.88 -5.30
CA SER A 373 -6.00 -12.56 -5.25
C SER A 373 -4.89 -11.51 -5.31
N GLU A 374 -4.99 -10.59 -6.24
CA GLU A 374 -4.03 -9.53 -6.45
C GLU A 374 -4.79 -8.19 -6.52
N PRO A 375 -5.15 -7.61 -5.36
CA PRO A 375 -5.90 -6.35 -5.32
C PRO A 375 -5.10 -5.20 -5.94
N VAL A 376 -3.79 -5.16 -5.68
CA VAL A 376 -2.86 -4.21 -6.30
C VAL A 376 -2.16 -4.93 -7.44
N SER A 377 -2.79 -4.96 -8.61
CA SER A 377 -2.26 -5.67 -9.76
C SER A 377 -1.10 -4.90 -10.40
N TYR A 378 0.11 -5.36 -10.16
CA TYR A 378 1.23 -5.12 -11.07
C TYR A 378 1.12 -5.98 -12.35
N THR A 379 0.08 -6.77 -12.50
CA THR A 379 -0.13 -7.71 -13.62
C THR A 379 -0.19 -6.99 -14.98
N HIS A 380 -0.54 -5.70 -14.98
CA HIS A 380 -0.55 -4.86 -16.17
C HIS A 380 0.72 -4.02 -16.32
N LEU A 381 1.62 -4.10 -15.35
CA LEU A 381 2.91 -3.42 -15.33
C LEU A 381 4.04 -4.33 -15.81
N THR A 382 3.72 -5.34 -16.61
CA THR A 382 4.75 -5.98 -17.41
C THR A 382 5.39 -4.88 -18.24
N LEU A 383 6.64 -4.56 -17.90
CA LEU A 383 7.51 -3.80 -18.80
C LEU A 383 7.29 -4.33 -20.20
N PRO A 384 7.11 -3.48 -21.22
CA PRO A 384 6.94 -3.95 -22.57
C PRO A 384 8.17 -4.75 -22.97
N THR A 385 8.10 -6.04 -22.73
CA THR A 385 9.03 -7.01 -23.31
C THR A 385 8.53 -7.28 -24.71
N LYS A 386 9.07 -6.60 -25.68
CA LYS A 386 9.15 -7.05 -27.04
C LYS A 386 10.57 -7.39 -27.35
#